data_2d3df9af83d71186dfcb7915c0ad17c1
#
_entry.id   2d3df9af83d71186dfcb7915c0ad17c1
#
_cell.length_a   1.000
_cell.length_b   1.000
_cell.length_c   1.000
_cell.angle_alpha   90.00
_cell.angle_beta   90.00
_cell.angle_gamma   90.00
#
_symmetry.space_group_name_H-M   'P 1'
#
loop_
_entity.id
_entity.type
_entity.pdbx_description
1 polymer ?
#
loop_
_entity_poly.entity_id
_entity_poly.type
_entity_poly.pdbx_seq_one_letter_code
_entity_poly.pdbx_strand_id
1 'polypeptide(L)'
;MSSLRRLYDDLRSICVAVVYPPGEDRDVLLDQLKRIGCRLKVIWPFPAEPPTGCDVIFFQVSQELQGSASWSASAVEATLVALSDYESPTTLKLLLDTSAHGVITRPFRSSGVLSTLVLARSSRGYQERLQSKVNKLEDTIRSRRLIEKAVRLLTETQNLSESKAYEHMRSRATALRVTVAEVAAMVVEAHEAMEKLGFGRTPGA
;
A
#
# COMPACT_ATOMS: atom_id res chain seq x y z
N MET A 1 -8.91 -28.72 3.86
CA MET A 1 -9.98 -27.93 3.17
C MET A 1 -9.38 -27.35 1.92
N SER A 2 -10.01 -27.55 0.73
CA SER A 2 -9.41 -27.18 -0.55
C SER A 2 -9.26 -25.66 -0.65
N SER A 3 -8.16 -25.21 -1.24
CA SER A 3 -7.85 -23.79 -1.53
C SER A 3 -9.02 -23.06 -2.23
N LEU A 4 -9.76 -23.79 -3.06
CA LEU A 4 -10.93 -23.29 -3.78
C LEU A 4 -12.13 -22.93 -2.87
N ARG A 5 -12.40 -23.71 -1.81
CA ARG A 5 -13.50 -23.36 -0.88
C ARG A 5 -13.21 -22.04 -0.15
N ARG A 6 -11.99 -21.84 0.32
CA ARG A 6 -11.59 -20.57 0.94
C ARG A 6 -11.75 -19.39 -0.01
N LEU A 7 -11.37 -19.57 -1.28
CA LEU A 7 -11.53 -18.53 -2.29
C LEU A 7 -13.00 -18.13 -2.47
N TYR A 8 -13.92 -19.09 -2.56
CA TYR A 8 -15.35 -18.81 -2.71
C TYR A 8 -15.96 -18.21 -1.42
N ASP A 9 -15.53 -18.66 -0.26
CA ASP A 9 -15.98 -18.11 1.02
C ASP A 9 -15.50 -16.65 1.18
N ASP A 10 -14.26 -16.35 0.78
CA ASP A 10 -13.76 -15.00 0.73
C ASP A 10 -14.58 -14.10 -0.21
N LEU A 11 -14.90 -14.59 -1.42
CA LEU A 11 -15.67 -13.81 -2.40
C LEU A 11 -17.11 -13.49 -1.94
N ARG A 12 -17.72 -14.35 -1.13
CA ARG A 12 -19.05 -14.10 -0.56
C ARG A 12 -19.08 -13.07 0.55
N SER A 13 -17.95 -12.80 1.17
CA SER A 13 -17.85 -11.83 2.27
C SER A 13 -17.54 -10.40 1.80
N ILE A 14 -17.02 -10.23 0.56
CA ILE A 14 -16.55 -8.95 0.07
C ILE A 14 -17.65 -7.97 -0.27
N CYS A 15 -17.38 -6.70 -0.03
CA CYS A 15 -18.18 -5.57 -0.50
C CYS A 15 -17.62 -5.08 -1.85
N VAL A 16 -18.47 -5.09 -2.87
CA VAL A 16 -18.12 -4.65 -4.22
C VAL A 16 -18.90 -3.39 -4.56
N ALA A 17 -18.20 -2.30 -4.80
CA ALA A 17 -18.80 -1.10 -5.38
C ALA A 17 -18.79 -1.20 -6.91
N VAL A 18 -19.89 -0.78 -7.53
CA VAL A 18 -20.02 -0.68 -8.99
C VAL A 18 -20.35 0.77 -9.34
N VAL A 19 -19.38 1.46 -9.94
CA VAL A 19 -19.48 2.85 -10.40
C VAL A 19 -19.61 2.84 -11.92
N TYR A 20 -20.83 2.67 -12.38
CA TYR A 20 -21.15 2.55 -13.80
C TYR A 20 -22.59 3.05 -14.09
N PRO A 21 -22.85 3.70 -15.25
CA PRO A 21 -24.19 4.21 -15.58
C PRO A 21 -25.24 3.10 -15.64
N PRO A 22 -26.51 3.43 -15.37
CA PRO A 22 -27.61 2.47 -15.53
C PRO A 22 -27.72 2.00 -16.98
N GLY A 23 -28.03 0.70 -17.17
CA GLY A 23 -28.18 0.08 -18.48
C GLY A 23 -27.91 -1.43 -18.43
N GLU A 24 -28.16 -2.10 -19.57
CA GLU A 24 -28.04 -3.56 -19.68
C GLU A 24 -26.66 -4.11 -19.25
N ASP A 25 -25.58 -3.43 -19.65
CA ASP A 25 -24.23 -3.87 -19.30
C ASP A 25 -24.00 -3.89 -17.79
N ARG A 26 -24.47 -2.80 -17.08
CA ARG A 26 -24.40 -2.77 -15.63
C ARG A 26 -25.21 -3.90 -15.00
N ASP A 27 -26.40 -4.15 -15.51
CA ASP A 27 -27.30 -5.16 -14.97
C ASP A 27 -26.71 -6.56 -15.13
N VAL A 28 -26.09 -6.87 -16.27
CA VAL A 28 -25.34 -8.11 -16.50
C VAL A 28 -24.20 -8.28 -15.48
N LEU A 29 -23.44 -7.22 -15.23
CA LEU A 29 -22.35 -7.22 -14.24
C LEU A 29 -22.89 -7.44 -12.82
N LEU A 30 -23.94 -6.72 -12.43
CA LEU A 30 -24.56 -6.83 -11.11
C LEU A 30 -25.12 -8.22 -10.86
N ASP A 31 -25.79 -8.80 -11.85
CA ASP A 31 -26.36 -10.15 -11.73
C ASP A 31 -25.27 -11.20 -11.57
N GLN A 32 -24.17 -11.05 -12.28
CA GLN A 32 -23.04 -11.97 -12.13
C GLN A 32 -22.39 -11.84 -10.76
N LEU A 33 -22.17 -10.62 -10.26
CA LEU A 33 -21.62 -10.37 -8.93
C LEU A 33 -22.55 -10.89 -7.81
N LYS A 34 -23.88 -10.76 -7.98
CA LYS A 34 -24.88 -11.39 -7.08
C LYS A 34 -24.77 -12.90 -7.07
N ARG A 35 -24.62 -13.53 -8.25
CA ARG A 35 -24.45 -15.00 -8.37
C ARG A 35 -23.18 -15.48 -7.67
N ILE A 36 -22.11 -14.70 -7.68
CA ILE A 36 -20.87 -14.98 -6.95
C ILE A 36 -21.13 -14.91 -5.43
N GLY A 37 -22.09 -14.06 -5.01
CA GLY A 37 -22.48 -13.88 -3.62
C GLY A 37 -21.90 -12.61 -2.97
N CYS A 38 -21.36 -11.68 -3.76
CA CYS A 38 -20.79 -10.43 -3.26
C CYS A 38 -21.88 -9.49 -2.70
N ARG A 39 -21.52 -8.70 -1.69
CA ARG A 39 -22.36 -7.58 -1.23
C ARG A 39 -22.13 -6.39 -2.16
N LEU A 40 -23.20 -5.86 -2.75
CA LEU A 40 -23.11 -4.82 -3.78
C LEU A 40 -23.47 -3.44 -3.27
N LYS A 41 -22.70 -2.45 -3.70
CA LYS A 41 -22.98 -1.03 -3.55
C LYS A 41 -22.93 -0.40 -4.95
N VAL A 42 -24.08 0.06 -5.46
CA VAL A 42 -24.16 0.69 -6.78
C VAL A 42 -24.11 2.20 -6.60
N ILE A 43 -23.25 2.87 -7.35
CA ILE A 43 -23.00 4.29 -7.24
C ILE A 43 -23.07 4.91 -8.61
N TRP A 44 -23.90 5.94 -8.74
CA TRP A 44 -24.02 6.81 -9.92
C TRP A 44 -24.70 8.13 -9.51
N PRO A 45 -24.32 9.29 -10.04
CA PRO A 45 -23.28 9.54 -11.03
C PRO A 45 -21.86 9.25 -10.53
N PHE A 46 -20.86 9.34 -11.43
CA PHE A 46 -19.46 9.07 -11.10
C PHE A 46 -18.99 9.99 -9.96
N PRO A 47 -18.53 9.44 -8.83
CA PRO A 47 -18.12 10.24 -7.69
C PRO A 47 -16.73 10.84 -7.89
N ALA A 48 -16.51 12.06 -7.37
CA ALA A 48 -15.20 12.72 -7.44
C ALA A 48 -14.10 11.93 -6.71
N GLU A 49 -14.48 11.24 -5.62
CA GLU A 49 -13.59 10.39 -4.84
C GLU A 49 -14.04 8.93 -4.84
N PRO A 50 -13.10 7.98 -4.78
CA PRO A 50 -13.43 6.57 -4.70
C PRO A 50 -14.28 6.24 -3.47
N PRO A 51 -15.27 5.34 -3.60
CA PRO A 51 -16.10 4.93 -2.47
C PRO A 51 -15.26 4.18 -1.42
N THR A 52 -15.44 4.54 -0.16
CA THR A 52 -14.78 3.92 0.98
C THR A 52 -15.57 2.71 1.52
N GLY A 53 -14.88 1.83 2.28
CA GLY A 53 -15.50 0.67 2.91
C GLY A 53 -15.90 -0.44 1.94
N CYS A 54 -15.29 -0.50 0.78
CA CYS A 54 -15.44 -1.56 -0.21
C CYS A 54 -14.11 -2.27 -0.46
N ASP A 55 -14.17 -3.59 -0.64
CA ASP A 55 -12.99 -4.42 -0.93
C ASP A 55 -12.59 -4.35 -2.40
N VAL A 56 -13.57 -4.15 -3.27
CA VAL A 56 -13.39 -4.07 -4.73
C VAL A 56 -14.25 -2.95 -5.29
N ILE A 57 -13.70 -2.20 -6.24
CA ILE A 57 -14.42 -1.15 -6.98
C ILE A 57 -14.34 -1.46 -8.47
N PHE A 58 -15.47 -1.73 -9.09
CA PHE A 58 -15.64 -1.72 -10.53
C PHE A 58 -16.01 -0.30 -10.96
N PHE A 59 -15.25 0.31 -11.83
CA PHE A 59 -15.47 1.71 -12.22
C PHE A 59 -15.33 1.90 -13.72
N GLN A 60 -16.16 2.78 -14.28
CA GLN A 60 -16.08 3.14 -15.68
C GLN A 60 -14.82 3.98 -15.96
N VAL A 61 -14.09 3.62 -17.00
CA VAL A 61 -12.99 4.47 -17.51
C VAL A 61 -13.58 5.59 -18.33
N SER A 62 -13.56 6.79 -17.77
CA SER A 62 -14.12 8.01 -18.40
C SER A 62 -13.13 9.17 -18.32
N GLN A 63 -13.43 10.25 -19.03
CA GLN A 63 -12.60 11.45 -19.02
C GLN A 63 -12.54 12.12 -17.64
N GLU A 64 -13.51 11.88 -16.77
CA GLU A 64 -13.56 12.39 -15.39
C GLU A 64 -12.38 11.88 -14.55
N LEU A 65 -11.75 10.78 -14.96
CA LEU A 65 -10.53 10.25 -14.34
C LEU A 65 -9.26 11.03 -14.71
N GLN A 66 -9.30 11.91 -15.72
CA GLN A 66 -8.12 12.65 -16.14
C GLN A 66 -7.63 13.60 -15.04
N GLY A 67 -6.39 13.39 -14.60
CA GLY A 67 -5.78 14.20 -13.55
C GLY A 67 -6.25 13.90 -12.12
N SER A 68 -7.12 12.91 -11.93
CA SER A 68 -7.60 12.52 -10.60
C SER A 68 -6.64 11.55 -9.94
N ALA A 69 -5.71 12.07 -9.12
CA ALA A 69 -4.77 11.24 -8.36
C ALA A 69 -5.48 10.34 -7.33
N SER A 70 -6.69 10.71 -6.88
CA SER A 70 -7.47 9.92 -5.91
C SER A 70 -7.95 8.57 -6.46
N TRP A 71 -8.12 8.45 -7.79
CA TRP A 71 -8.51 7.22 -8.46
C TRP A 71 -7.32 6.35 -8.92
N SER A 72 -6.23 6.34 -8.18
CA SER A 72 -5.10 5.46 -8.44
C SER A 72 -5.03 4.30 -7.44
N ALA A 73 -4.49 3.16 -7.85
CA ALA A 73 -4.33 2.00 -6.98
C ALA A 73 -3.45 2.28 -5.75
N SER A 74 -2.58 3.29 -5.81
CA SER A 74 -1.75 3.73 -4.68
C SER A 74 -2.51 4.57 -3.65
N ALA A 75 -3.60 5.25 -4.08
CA ALA A 75 -4.41 6.11 -3.22
C ALA A 75 -5.63 5.36 -2.65
N VAL A 76 -6.03 4.24 -3.25
CA VAL A 76 -7.26 3.50 -2.91
C VAL A 76 -6.91 2.20 -2.20
N GLU A 77 -7.52 1.97 -1.04
CA GLU A 77 -7.36 0.70 -0.29
C GLU A 77 -8.11 -0.47 -0.93
N ALA A 78 -9.03 -0.25 -1.86
CA ALA A 78 -9.78 -1.29 -2.54
C ALA A 78 -9.07 -1.81 -3.81
N THR A 79 -9.42 -3.02 -4.22
CA THR A 79 -9.00 -3.57 -5.52
C THR A 79 -9.75 -2.84 -6.64
N LEU A 80 -9.05 -2.23 -7.58
CA LEU A 80 -9.62 -1.50 -8.70
C LEU A 80 -9.77 -2.41 -9.92
N VAL A 81 -10.99 -2.48 -10.47
CA VAL A 81 -11.29 -3.17 -11.73
C VAL A 81 -11.93 -2.16 -12.68
N ALA A 82 -11.24 -1.87 -13.75
CA ALA A 82 -11.67 -0.91 -14.75
C ALA A 82 -12.70 -1.53 -15.71
N LEU A 83 -13.73 -0.77 -16.03
CA LEU A 83 -14.75 -1.10 -17.02
C LEU A 83 -14.56 -0.18 -18.22
N SER A 84 -14.20 -0.74 -19.36
CA SER A 84 -13.89 0.01 -20.57
C SER A 84 -14.95 -0.26 -21.67
N ASP A 85 -15.40 0.79 -22.32
CA ASP A 85 -16.35 0.66 -23.44
C ASP A 85 -15.62 0.23 -24.72
N TYR A 86 -14.40 0.72 -24.93
CA TYR A 86 -13.55 0.39 -26.08
C TYR A 86 -12.07 0.66 -25.79
N GLU A 87 -11.22 0.04 -26.58
CA GLU A 87 -9.77 0.24 -26.50
C GLU A 87 -9.38 1.43 -27.40
N SER A 88 -8.86 2.48 -26.78
CA SER A 88 -8.25 3.62 -27.46
C SER A 88 -6.96 4.03 -26.77
N PRO A 89 -6.07 4.77 -27.42
CA PRO A 89 -4.86 5.29 -26.78
C PRO A 89 -5.15 6.07 -25.49
N THR A 90 -6.24 6.87 -25.49
CA THR A 90 -6.66 7.63 -24.31
C THR A 90 -7.13 6.71 -23.19
N THR A 91 -7.95 5.71 -23.51
CA THR A 91 -8.42 4.70 -22.55
C THR A 91 -7.25 3.94 -21.94
N LEU A 92 -6.30 3.49 -22.77
CA LEU A 92 -5.11 2.78 -22.30
C LEU A 92 -4.25 3.64 -21.37
N LYS A 93 -4.11 4.95 -21.70
CA LYS A 93 -3.42 5.89 -20.81
C LYS A 93 -4.12 5.98 -19.44
N LEU A 94 -5.44 6.14 -19.40
CA LEU A 94 -6.22 6.21 -18.16
C LEU A 94 -6.10 4.91 -17.34
N LEU A 95 -6.08 3.75 -17.99
CA LEU A 95 -5.86 2.47 -17.33
C LEU A 95 -4.48 2.40 -16.67
N LEU A 96 -3.45 2.92 -17.33
CA LEU A 96 -2.09 2.98 -16.77
C LEU A 96 -2.01 3.99 -15.61
N ASP A 97 -2.61 5.16 -15.77
CA ASP A 97 -2.61 6.22 -14.76
C ASP A 97 -3.33 5.77 -13.47
N THR A 98 -4.45 5.04 -13.61
CA THR A 98 -5.17 4.46 -12.45
C THR A 98 -4.48 3.23 -11.88
N SER A 99 -3.56 2.59 -12.62
CA SER A 99 -2.92 1.33 -12.23
C SER A 99 -3.94 0.26 -11.80
N ALA A 100 -5.07 0.15 -12.54
CA ALA A 100 -6.12 -0.79 -12.21
C ALA A 100 -5.60 -2.24 -12.18
N HIS A 101 -6.09 -3.03 -11.23
CA HIS A 101 -5.66 -4.42 -11.02
C HIS A 101 -6.27 -5.40 -12.03
N GLY A 102 -7.32 -4.99 -12.73
CA GLY A 102 -8.00 -5.75 -13.76
C GLY A 102 -8.84 -4.86 -14.67
N VAL A 103 -9.17 -5.38 -15.84
CA VAL A 103 -9.98 -4.69 -16.84
C VAL A 103 -11.05 -5.63 -17.40
N ILE A 104 -12.24 -5.12 -17.61
CA ILE A 104 -13.30 -5.79 -18.39
C ILE A 104 -13.72 -4.82 -19.49
N THR A 105 -13.65 -5.28 -20.74
CA THR A 105 -14.08 -4.52 -21.91
C THR A 105 -15.47 -4.95 -22.35
N ARG A 106 -16.27 -4.00 -22.84
CA ARG A 106 -17.60 -4.30 -23.43
C ARG A 106 -17.50 -5.19 -24.66
N PRO A 107 -18.53 -6.01 -24.92
CA PRO A 107 -19.73 -6.21 -24.10
C PRO A 107 -19.44 -7.02 -22.83
N PHE A 108 -20.00 -6.59 -21.69
CA PHE A 108 -19.80 -7.32 -20.43
C PHE A 108 -20.52 -8.66 -20.51
N ARG A 109 -19.76 -9.72 -20.32
CA ARG A 109 -20.26 -11.10 -20.32
C ARG A 109 -20.18 -11.69 -18.94
N SER A 110 -21.12 -12.54 -18.61
CA SER A 110 -21.09 -13.29 -17.34
C SER A 110 -19.82 -14.14 -17.20
N SER A 111 -19.30 -14.65 -18.33
CA SER A 111 -17.98 -15.28 -18.39
C SER A 111 -16.89 -14.20 -18.31
N GLY A 112 -15.95 -14.37 -17.40
CA GLY A 112 -14.82 -13.45 -17.24
C GLY A 112 -14.91 -12.56 -15.99
N VAL A 113 -16.11 -12.19 -15.52
CA VAL A 113 -16.25 -11.35 -14.30
C VAL A 113 -15.60 -12.02 -13.09
N LEU A 114 -15.87 -13.31 -12.87
CA LEU A 114 -15.29 -14.07 -11.75
C LEU A 114 -13.76 -14.16 -11.87
N SER A 115 -13.24 -14.51 -13.04
CA SER A 115 -11.80 -14.64 -13.25
C SER A 115 -11.09 -13.32 -13.09
N THR A 116 -11.64 -12.22 -13.64
CA THR A 116 -11.08 -10.88 -13.46
C THR A 116 -11.10 -10.47 -12.00
N LEU A 117 -12.20 -10.70 -11.27
CA LEU A 117 -12.30 -10.40 -9.85
C LEU A 117 -11.23 -11.13 -9.03
N VAL A 118 -11.08 -12.44 -9.27
CA VAL A 118 -10.10 -13.28 -8.58
C VAL A 118 -8.66 -12.83 -8.89
N LEU A 119 -8.35 -12.61 -10.17
CA LEU A 119 -7.01 -12.20 -10.60
C LEU A 119 -6.66 -10.80 -10.10
N ALA A 120 -7.60 -9.86 -10.18
CA ALA A 120 -7.39 -8.50 -9.70
C ALA A 120 -7.10 -8.47 -8.18
N ARG A 121 -7.86 -9.21 -7.38
CA ARG A 121 -7.60 -9.35 -5.94
C ARG A 121 -6.26 -10.03 -5.64
N SER A 122 -5.94 -11.07 -6.39
CA SER A 122 -4.65 -11.78 -6.25
C SER A 122 -3.48 -10.85 -6.58
N SER A 123 -3.58 -10.08 -7.66
CA SER A 123 -2.58 -9.10 -8.08
C SER A 123 -2.37 -8.04 -6.99
N ARG A 124 -3.44 -7.44 -6.48
CA ARG A 124 -3.36 -6.50 -5.36
C ARG A 124 -2.68 -7.11 -4.13
N GLY A 125 -3.15 -8.27 -3.68
CA GLY A 125 -2.54 -8.93 -2.52
C GLY A 125 -1.07 -9.29 -2.72
N TYR A 126 -0.64 -9.54 -3.95
CA TYR A 126 0.77 -9.72 -4.28
C TYR A 126 1.55 -8.40 -4.17
N GLN A 127 1.02 -7.31 -4.71
CA GLN A 127 1.62 -5.98 -4.61
C GLN A 127 1.76 -5.51 -3.16
N GLU A 128 0.72 -5.69 -2.33
CA GLU A 128 0.75 -5.37 -0.91
C GLU A 128 1.83 -6.14 -0.14
N ARG A 129 1.96 -7.45 -0.44
CA ARG A 129 3.04 -8.28 0.15
C ARG A 129 4.43 -7.82 -0.28
N LEU A 130 4.61 -7.44 -1.55
CA LEU A 130 5.88 -6.89 -2.05
C LEU A 130 6.19 -5.56 -1.36
N GLN A 131 5.23 -4.64 -1.30
CA GLN A 131 5.40 -3.35 -0.66
C GLN A 131 5.75 -3.50 0.83
N SER A 132 5.07 -4.40 1.53
CA SER A 132 5.40 -4.71 2.93
C SER A 132 6.82 -5.24 3.11
N LYS A 133 7.31 -6.06 2.16
CA LYS A 133 8.70 -6.53 2.18
C LYS A 133 9.70 -5.41 1.92
N VAL A 134 9.40 -4.53 0.95
CA VAL A 134 10.24 -3.36 0.65
C VAL A 134 10.33 -2.46 1.87
N ASN A 135 9.20 -2.09 2.47
CA ASN A 135 9.17 -1.24 3.67
C ASN A 135 10.00 -1.85 4.81
N LYS A 136 9.86 -3.17 5.06
CA LYS A 136 10.67 -3.86 6.09
C LYS A 136 12.17 -3.83 5.80
N LEU A 137 12.56 -3.94 4.51
CA LEU A 137 13.97 -3.86 4.12
C LEU A 137 14.50 -2.44 4.30
N GLU A 138 13.73 -1.43 3.90
CA GLU A 138 14.09 -0.01 4.10
C GLU A 138 14.24 0.32 5.59
N ASP A 139 13.32 -0.12 6.45
CA ASP A 139 13.40 0.04 7.89
C ASP A 139 14.63 -0.66 8.47
N THR A 140 14.97 -1.85 7.98
CA THR A 140 16.17 -2.58 8.41
C THR A 140 17.44 -1.82 8.03
N ILE A 141 17.51 -1.31 6.78
CA ILE A 141 18.67 -0.53 6.31
C ILE A 141 18.79 0.77 7.10
N ARG A 142 17.68 1.47 7.32
CA ARG A 142 17.64 2.70 8.10
C ARG A 142 18.12 2.46 9.54
N SER A 143 17.60 1.44 10.18
CA SER A 143 17.98 1.05 11.54
C SER A 143 19.49 0.74 11.63
N ARG A 144 20.00 -0.03 10.66
CA ARG A 144 21.44 -0.36 10.61
C ARG A 144 22.31 0.89 10.48
N ARG A 145 21.97 1.80 9.58
CA ARG A 145 22.71 3.08 9.42
C ARG A 145 22.67 3.94 10.67
N LEU A 146 21.53 3.99 11.38
CA LEU A 146 21.41 4.70 12.65
C LEU A 146 22.32 4.08 13.73
N ILE A 147 22.33 2.76 13.85
CA ILE A 147 23.19 2.05 14.79
C ILE A 147 24.68 2.32 14.47
N GLU A 148 25.09 2.21 13.21
CA GLU A 148 26.47 2.48 12.78
C GLU A 148 26.87 3.94 13.08
N LYS A 149 25.97 4.91 12.82
CA LYS A 149 26.22 6.33 13.14
C LYS A 149 26.34 6.55 14.64
N ALA A 150 25.46 5.97 15.44
CA ALA A 150 25.49 6.09 16.90
C ALA A 150 26.74 5.43 17.51
N VAL A 151 27.13 4.23 17.02
CA VAL A 151 28.38 3.58 17.44
C VAL A 151 29.57 4.50 17.18
N ARG A 152 29.68 5.07 15.99
CA ARG A 152 30.76 5.99 15.64
C ARG A 152 30.79 7.21 16.57
N LEU A 153 29.65 7.85 16.81
CA LEU A 153 29.54 8.99 17.72
C LEU A 153 29.98 8.65 19.15
N LEU A 154 29.57 7.49 19.68
CA LEU A 154 29.98 7.04 21.01
C LEU A 154 31.47 6.70 21.06
N THR A 155 32.04 6.15 20.00
CA THR A 155 33.46 5.88 19.89
C THR A 155 34.26 7.19 19.91
N GLU A 156 33.83 8.20 19.17
CA GLU A 156 34.51 9.50 19.09
C GLU A 156 34.34 10.33 20.37
N THR A 157 33.16 10.33 20.97
CA THR A 157 32.87 11.20 22.14
C THR A 157 33.26 10.61 23.48
N GLN A 158 33.18 9.26 23.62
CA GLN A 158 33.43 8.56 24.88
C GLN A 158 34.70 7.69 24.86
N ASN A 159 35.46 7.72 23.77
CA ASN A 159 36.68 6.93 23.59
C ASN A 159 36.48 5.42 23.83
N LEU A 160 35.29 4.89 23.45
CA LEU A 160 34.91 3.50 23.57
C LEU A 160 35.33 2.73 22.30
N SER A 161 35.59 1.42 22.43
CA SER A 161 35.65 0.57 21.25
C SER A 161 34.25 0.37 20.67
N GLU A 162 34.14 0.11 19.35
CA GLU A 162 32.86 -0.14 18.67
C GLU A 162 32.02 -1.23 19.36
N SER A 163 32.67 -2.31 19.80
CA SER A 163 32.00 -3.39 20.54
C SER A 163 31.40 -2.91 21.85
N LYS A 164 32.16 -2.11 22.63
CA LYS A 164 31.67 -1.55 23.90
C LYS A 164 30.56 -0.52 23.69
N ALA A 165 30.67 0.31 22.67
CA ALA A 165 29.62 1.26 22.30
C ALA A 165 28.30 0.53 21.93
N TYR A 166 28.37 -0.52 21.13
CA TYR A 166 27.20 -1.34 20.80
C TYR A 166 26.62 -2.05 22.03
N GLU A 167 27.43 -2.67 22.89
CA GLU A 167 26.97 -3.30 24.12
C GLU A 167 26.32 -2.28 25.07
N HIS A 168 26.85 -1.08 25.15
CA HIS A 168 26.24 -0.01 25.94
C HIS A 168 24.85 0.34 25.44
N MET A 169 24.68 0.54 24.12
CA MET A 169 23.36 0.78 23.53
C MET A 169 22.40 -0.40 23.77
N ARG A 170 22.88 -1.64 23.63
CA ARG A 170 22.08 -2.86 23.90
C ARG A 170 21.59 -2.94 25.35
N SER A 171 22.47 -2.63 26.30
CA SER A 171 22.11 -2.61 27.72
C SER A 171 21.04 -1.55 27.99
N ARG A 172 21.19 -0.34 27.42
CA ARG A 172 20.20 0.73 27.52
C ARG A 172 18.87 0.38 26.87
N ALA A 173 18.90 -0.25 25.72
CA ALA A 173 17.71 -0.73 25.02
C ALA A 173 16.91 -1.70 25.91
N THR A 174 17.59 -2.64 26.55
CA THR A 174 16.98 -3.57 27.49
C THR A 174 16.38 -2.87 28.71
N ALA A 175 17.11 -1.94 29.30
CA ALA A 175 16.65 -1.19 30.49
C ALA A 175 15.43 -0.32 30.19
N LEU A 176 15.37 0.29 29.01
CA LEU A 176 14.28 1.17 28.55
C LEU A 176 13.13 0.40 27.87
N ARG A 177 13.31 -0.90 27.62
CA ARG A 177 12.35 -1.76 26.87
C ARG A 177 12.04 -1.23 25.46
N VAL A 178 13.08 -0.74 24.78
CA VAL A 178 13.02 -0.27 23.39
C VAL A 178 14.02 -1.05 22.53
N THR A 179 13.98 -0.82 21.22
CA THR A 179 14.95 -1.42 20.29
C THR A 179 16.31 -0.71 20.34
N VAL A 180 17.38 -1.42 19.96
CA VAL A 180 18.70 -0.80 19.82
C VAL A 180 18.70 0.35 18.80
N ALA A 181 17.89 0.25 17.76
CA ALA A 181 17.73 1.29 16.75
C ALA A 181 17.10 2.57 17.33
N GLU A 182 16.12 2.44 18.23
CA GLU A 182 15.52 3.60 18.93
C GLU A 182 16.54 4.27 19.87
N VAL A 183 17.35 3.50 20.60
CA VAL A 183 18.44 4.07 21.39
C VAL A 183 19.46 4.77 20.49
N ALA A 184 19.80 4.17 19.35
CA ALA A 184 20.71 4.77 18.38
C ALA A 184 20.16 6.10 17.82
N ALA A 185 18.86 6.17 17.54
CA ALA A 185 18.20 7.41 17.14
C ALA A 185 18.32 8.49 18.21
N MET A 186 18.03 8.15 19.48
CA MET A 186 18.17 9.08 20.61
C MET A 186 19.60 9.62 20.74
N VAL A 187 20.62 8.76 20.57
CA VAL A 187 22.04 9.17 20.62
C VAL A 187 22.37 10.15 19.50
N VAL A 188 21.93 9.86 18.27
CA VAL A 188 22.16 10.72 17.11
C VAL A 188 21.44 12.06 17.27
N GLU A 189 20.18 12.06 17.66
CA GLU A 189 19.38 13.27 17.90
C GLU A 189 19.96 14.15 18.99
N ALA A 190 20.40 13.56 20.11
CA ALA A 190 21.04 14.28 21.20
C ALA A 190 22.35 14.95 20.74
N HIS A 191 23.17 14.22 19.96
CA HIS A 191 24.40 14.76 19.41
C HIS A 191 24.15 15.92 18.45
N GLU A 192 23.22 15.75 17.51
CA GLU A 192 22.84 16.81 16.57
C GLU A 192 22.25 18.05 17.27
N ALA A 193 21.50 17.86 18.36
CA ALA A 193 21.00 18.95 19.18
C ALA A 193 22.14 19.70 19.87
N MET A 194 23.13 19.00 20.44
CA MET A 194 24.30 19.60 21.06
C MET A 194 25.15 20.37 20.04
N GLU A 195 25.37 19.84 18.85
CA GLU A 195 26.07 20.55 17.78
C GLU A 195 25.36 21.85 17.37
N LYS A 196 24.03 21.79 17.19
CA LYS A 196 23.23 22.99 16.86
C LYS A 196 23.27 24.06 17.92
N LEU A 197 23.41 23.67 19.18
CA LEU A 197 23.53 24.61 20.32
C LEU A 197 24.97 25.11 20.55
N GLY A 198 25.94 24.64 19.74
CA GLY A 198 27.34 25.03 19.87
C GLY A 198 28.12 24.31 20.97
N PHE A 199 27.53 23.30 21.61
CA PHE A 199 28.17 22.47 22.64
C PHE A 199 28.96 21.28 22.09
N GLY A 200 28.93 21.06 20.76
CA GLY A 200 29.49 19.88 20.09
C GLY A 200 31.01 19.93 19.81
N ARG A 201 31.69 21.00 20.11
CA ARG A 201 33.16 21.09 19.97
C ARG A 201 33.82 21.21 21.33
N THR A 202 34.44 20.15 21.82
CA THR A 202 35.58 20.30 22.73
C THR A 202 36.66 21.00 21.95
N PRO A 203 37.13 22.19 22.37
CA PRO A 203 38.34 22.79 21.78
C PRO A 203 39.46 21.81 22.07
N GLY A 204 40.12 21.36 21.01
CA GLY A 204 41.28 20.49 21.12
C GLY A 204 42.33 21.12 22.00
N ALA A 205 42.81 20.35 22.97
CA ALA A 205 44.09 20.55 23.61
C ALA A 205 45.21 20.09 22.65
#